data_707cb1f8a391700f5905d7a92190de7c
#
_entry.id   707cb1f8a391700f5905d7a92190de7c
#
_cell.length_a   1.000
_cell.length_b   1.000
_cell.length_c   1.000
_cell.angle_alpha   90.00
_cell.angle_beta   90.00
_cell.angle_gamma   90.00
#
_symmetry.space_group_name_H-M   'P 1'
#
loop_
_entity.id
_entity.type
_entity.pdbx_description
1 polymer ?
#
loop_
_entity_poly.entity_id
_entity_poly.type
_entity_poly.pdbx_seq_one_letter_code
_entity_poly.pdbx_strand_id
1 'polypeptide(L)'
;MTDLLAAVITLEAQAAGELDYFQGRALHALFLDLTGRAEPARAQALHESNDLKPFTSSNLIGLRPQSGEGSQRTVVQPGAAFRWRVTAFEPGLAGLWLTQVLPALPETVTVGDVPCAAGRRMGRRIVCPAISFCRG
;
A
#
# COMPACT_ATOMS: atom_id res chain seq x y z
N MET A 1 7.54 -20.02 -9.55
CA MET A 1 6.55 -19.08 -10.08
C MET A 1 5.71 -18.52 -8.94
N THR A 2 5.48 -17.23 -8.94
CA THR A 2 4.72 -16.56 -7.89
C THR A 2 3.24 -16.54 -8.27
N ASP A 3 2.44 -17.34 -7.59
CA ASP A 3 1.00 -17.41 -7.86
C ASP A 3 0.21 -16.47 -6.94
N LEU A 4 0.73 -16.25 -5.76
CA LEU A 4 0.09 -15.40 -4.76
C LEU A 4 1.17 -14.65 -4.00
N LEU A 5 0.98 -13.36 -3.85
CA LEU A 5 1.87 -12.50 -3.09
C LEU A 5 1.10 -11.84 -1.96
N ALA A 6 1.66 -11.87 -0.77
CA ALA A 6 1.20 -11.03 0.32
C ALA A 6 2.40 -10.24 0.82
N ALA A 7 2.26 -8.93 0.88
CA ALA A 7 3.33 -8.04 1.32
C ALA A 7 2.81 -7.04 2.33
N VAL A 8 3.64 -6.72 3.31
CA VAL A 8 3.36 -5.65 4.26
C VAL A 8 4.42 -4.57 4.08
N ILE A 9 3.96 -3.37 3.82
CA ILE A 9 4.81 -2.21 3.61
C ILE A 9 4.70 -1.33 4.85
N THR A 10 5.83 -1.04 5.47
CA THR A 10 5.86 -0.13 6.61
C THR A 10 5.87 1.29 6.10
N LEU A 11 5.00 2.12 6.63
CA LEU A 11 4.89 3.53 6.29
C LEU A 11 5.10 4.38 7.53
N GLU A 12 5.76 5.52 7.35
CA GLU A 12 5.94 6.48 8.42
C GLU A 12 5.58 7.86 7.93
N ALA A 13 4.65 8.52 8.61
CA ALA A 13 4.21 9.84 8.22
C ALA A 13 5.38 10.85 8.32
N GLN A 14 5.56 11.64 7.28
CA GLN A 14 6.61 12.66 7.22
C GLN A 14 6.10 14.04 7.59
N ALA A 15 4.80 14.23 7.60
CA ALA A 15 4.17 15.50 7.95
C ALA A 15 2.85 15.23 8.67
N ALA A 16 2.39 16.23 9.42
CA ALA A 16 1.07 16.15 10.03
C ALA A 16 -0.01 16.25 8.95
N GLY A 17 -1.13 15.59 9.19
CA GLY A 17 -2.25 15.65 8.28
C GLY A 17 -3.43 14.88 8.82
N GLU A 18 -4.46 14.81 8.02
CA GLU A 18 -5.66 14.05 8.37
C GLU A 18 -5.93 12.98 7.33
N LEU A 19 -6.34 11.82 7.80
CA LEU A 19 -6.76 10.72 6.95
C LEU A 19 -8.19 10.37 7.28
N ASP A 20 -8.92 9.91 6.28
CA ASP A 20 -10.24 9.36 6.52
C ASP A 20 -10.12 8.13 7.41
N TYR A 21 -11.15 7.86 8.19
CA TYR A 21 -11.19 6.68 9.04
C TYR A 21 -10.96 5.40 8.22
N PHE A 22 -11.54 5.35 7.03
CA PHE A 22 -11.30 4.26 6.10
C PHE A 22 -10.44 4.78 4.95
N GLN A 23 -9.24 4.26 4.82
CA GLN A 23 -8.28 4.69 3.80
C GLN A 23 -8.32 3.82 2.54
N GLY A 24 -9.31 2.95 2.44
CA GLY A 24 -9.36 1.97 1.35
C GLY A 24 -9.24 2.60 -0.03
N ARG A 25 -9.95 3.70 -0.26
CA ARG A 25 -9.90 4.38 -1.56
C ARG A 25 -8.51 4.96 -1.85
N ALA A 26 -7.93 5.62 -0.85
CA ALA A 26 -6.60 6.22 -1.02
C ALA A 26 -5.53 5.16 -1.26
N LEU A 27 -5.60 4.05 -0.53
CA LEU A 27 -4.64 2.96 -0.68
C LEU A 27 -4.86 2.17 -1.96
N HIS A 28 -6.10 2.05 -2.41
CA HIS A 28 -6.39 1.47 -3.72
C HIS A 28 -5.77 2.31 -4.83
N ALA A 29 -5.91 3.63 -4.74
CA ALA A 29 -5.30 4.53 -5.71
C ALA A 29 -3.78 4.44 -5.67
N LEU A 30 -3.20 4.32 -4.49
CA LEU A 30 -1.75 4.14 -4.34
C LEU A 30 -1.28 2.84 -4.97
N PHE A 31 -2.03 1.76 -4.77
CA PHE A 31 -1.70 0.48 -5.39
C PHE A 31 -1.65 0.60 -6.92
N LEU A 32 -2.66 1.24 -7.50
CA LEU A 32 -2.72 1.43 -8.95
C LEU A 32 -1.61 2.35 -9.44
N ASP A 33 -1.28 3.39 -8.69
CA ASP A 33 -0.20 4.30 -9.06
C ASP A 33 1.16 3.57 -9.08
N LEU A 34 1.44 2.79 -8.04
CA LEU A 34 2.67 2.02 -7.96
C LEU A 34 2.76 0.97 -9.07
N THR A 35 1.65 0.30 -9.34
CA THR A 35 1.58 -0.65 -10.44
C THR A 35 1.84 0.04 -11.77
N GLY A 36 1.26 1.21 -11.96
CA GLY A 36 1.40 1.98 -13.19
C GLY A 36 2.80 2.50 -13.44
N ARG A 37 3.57 2.74 -12.39
CA ARG A 37 4.97 3.14 -12.54
C ARG A 37 5.81 2.01 -13.12
N ALA A 38 5.46 0.77 -12.80
CA ALA A 38 6.15 -0.40 -13.34
C ALA A 38 5.59 -0.81 -14.70
N GLU A 39 4.27 -0.79 -14.85
CA GLU A 39 3.61 -1.22 -16.09
C GLU A 39 2.31 -0.45 -16.26
N PRO A 40 2.34 0.69 -16.99
CA PRO A 40 1.15 1.53 -17.17
C PRO A 40 -0.06 0.80 -17.75
N ALA A 41 0.16 -0.09 -18.70
CA ALA A 41 -0.93 -0.82 -19.34
C ALA A 41 -1.66 -1.73 -18.34
N ARG A 42 -0.94 -2.31 -17.40
CA ARG A 42 -1.55 -3.18 -16.39
C ARG A 42 -2.42 -2.38 -15.42
N ALA A 43 -1.94 -1.22 -14.99
CA ALA A 43 -2.73 -0.35 -14.12
C ALA A 43 -4.01 0.11 -14.80
N GLN A 44 -3.90 0.44 -16.09
CA GLN A 44 -5.06 0.85 -16.88
C GLN A 44 -6.08 -0.29 -16.96
N ALA A 45 -5.62 -1.49 -17.24
CA ALA A 45 -6.49 -2.65 -17.31
C ALA A 45 -7.19 -2.94 -15.98
N LEU A 46 -6.45 -2.82 -14.88
CA LEU A 46 -7.03 -2.99 -13.54
C LEU A 46 -8.09 -1.94 -13.23
N HIS A 47 -7.81 -0.70 -13.61
CA HIS A 47 -8.73 0.41 -13.35
C HIS A 47 -10.02 0.25 -14.15
N GLU A 48 -9.92 -0.17 -15.40
CA GLU A 48 -11.08 -0.28 -16.29
C GLU A 48 -11.89 -1.55 -16.10
N SER A 49 -11.30 -2.57 -15.47
CA SER A 49 -11.97 -3.84 -15.28
C SER A 49 -13.16 -3.70 -14.33
N ASN A 50 -14.29 -4.26 -14.73
CA ASN A 50 -15.48 -4.36 -13.88
C ASN A 50 -15.54 -5.69 -13.14
N ASP A 51 -14.59 -6.58 -13.41
CA ASP A 51 -14.50 -7.87 -12.74
C ASP A 51 -13.89 -7.72 -11.35
N LEU A 52 -13.87 -8.82 -10.60
CA LEU A 52 -13.20 -8.85 -9.32
C LEU A 52 -11.73 -8.48 -9.50
N LYS A 53 -11.26 -7.56 -8.69
CA LYS A 53 -9.86 -7.16 -8.75
C LYS A 53 -8.98 -8.31 -8.26
N PRO A 54 -7.88 -8.60 -8.94
CA PRO A 54 -6.98 -9.68 -8.54
C PRO A 54 -6.02 -9.27 -7.43
N PHE A 55 -6.41 -8.31 -6.61
CA PHE A 55 -5.60 -7.84 -5.50
C PHE A 55 -6.48 -7.34 -4.37
N THR A 56 -5.92 -7.28 -3.17
CA THR A 56 -6.55 -6.61 -2.04
C THR A 56 -5.58 -5.62 -1.43
N SER A 57 -6.15 -4.61 -0.81
CA SER A 57 -5.40 -3.57 -0.12
C SER A 57 -6.09 -3.32 1.21
N SER A 58 -5.35 -3.47 2.31
CA SER A 58 -5.91 -3.25 3.63
C SER A 58 -6.03 -1.76 3.92
N ASN A 59 -6.79 -1.42 4.94
CA ASN A 59 -6.63 -0.13 5.60
C ASN A 59 -5.28 -0.11 6.32
N LEU A 60 -4.85 1.06 6.73
CA LEU A 60 -3.60 1.18 7.47
C LEU A 60 -3.73 0.48 8.83
N ILE A 61 -2.81 -0.41 9.09
CA ILE A 61 -2.76 -1.18 10.31
C ILE A 61 -1.90 -0.42 11.32
N GLY A 62 -2.43 -0.19 12.51
CA GLY A 62 -1.73 0.57 13.53
C GLY A 62 -2.12 2.04 13.57
N LEU A 63 -2.96 2.49 12.66
CA LEU A 63 -3.52 3.83 12.71
C LEU A 63 -4.63 3.85 13.74
N ARG A 64 -4.51 4.73 14.72
CA ARG A 64 -5.52 4.82 15.76
C ARG A 64 -6.49 5.94 15.44
N PRO A 65 -7.78 5.63 15.30
CA PRO A 65 -8.76 6.68 15.14
C PRO A 65 -8.82 7.51 16.40
N GLN A 66 -8.94 8.83 16.25
CA GLN A 66 -9.17 9.67 17.40
C GLN A 66 -10.59 9.47 17.91
N SER A 67 -10.71 9.33 19.21
CA SER A 67 -12.00 9.20 19.85
C SER A 67 -12.66 10.57 19.91
N GLY A 68 -13.26 10.98 18.81
CA GLY A 68 -14.10 12.17 18.76
C GLY A 68 -15.46 11.75 18.25
N GLU A 69 -16.49 12.13 18.93
CA GLU A 69 -17.84 11.82 18.47
C GLU A 69 -18.05 12.43 17.09
N GLY A 70 -18.44 11.59 16.15
CA GLY A 70 -18.76 12.02 14.81
C GLY A 70 -17.60 12.33 13.90
N SER A 71 -16.36 12.17 14.36
CA SER A 71 -15.23 12.39 13.50
C SER A 71 -14.94 11.15 12.67
N GLN A 72 -14.96 11.32 11.35
CA GLN A 72 -14.58 10.25 10.44
C GLN A 72 -13.16 10.44 9.93
N ARG A 73 -12.39 11.31 10.58
CA ARG A 73 -11.03 11.59 10.19
C ARG A 73 -10.09 11.33 11.37
N THR A 74 -8.89 10.94 11.04
CA THR A 74 -7.84 10.68 12.02
C THR A 74 -6.69 11.63 11.78
N VAL A 75 -6.26 12.30 12.83
CA VAL A 75 -5.09 13.17 12.75
C VAL A 75 -3.84 12.31 12.85
N VAL A 76 -2.92 12.55 11.94
CA VAL A 76 -1.65 11.84 11.86
C VAL A 76 -0.54 12.83 12.15
N GLN A 77 0.36 12.46 13.04
CA GLN A 77 1.51 13.28 13.39
C GLN A 77 2.76 12.78 12.68
N PRO A 78 3.76 13.68 12.45
CA PRO A 78 5.03 13.24 11.90
C PRO A 78 5.65 12.15 12.77
N GLY A 79 6.19 11.13 12.15
CA GLY A 79 6.80 10.01 12.84
C GLY A 79 5.83 8.88 13.17
N ALA A 80 4.54 9.07 12.97
CA ALA A 80 3.57 7.98 13.16
C ALA A 80 3.84 6.87 12.18
N ALA A 81 3.90 5.65 12.68
CA ALA A 81 4.21 4.47 11.87
C ALA A 81 3.00 3.56 11.76
N PHE A 82 2.77 3.05 10.58
CA PHE A 82 1.71 2.10 10.33
C PHE A 82 2.12 1.15 9.22
N ARG A 83 1.30 0.14 9.00
CA ARG A 83 1.57 -0.88 8.00
C ARG A 83 0.43 -0.94 7.00
N TRP A 84 0.81 -1.23 5.77
CA TRP A 84 -0.13 -1.40 4.67
C TRP A 84 0.09 -2.79 4.08
N ARG A 85 -0.94 -3.59 4.09
CA ARG A 85 -0.87 -4.95 3.57
C ARG A 85 -1.54 -5.01 2.21
N VAL A 86 -0.82 -5.56 1.25
CA VAL A 86 -1.35 -5.80 -0.09
C VAL A 86 -1.25 -7.29 -0.42
N THR A 87 -2.21 -7.80 -1.15
CA THR A 87 -2.14 -9.14 -1.70
C THR A 87 -2.44 -9.08 -3.18
N ALA A 88 -1.77 -9.93 -3.94
CA ALA A 88 -2.01 -10.09 -5.35
C ALA A 88 -2.12 -11.58 -5.64
N PHE A 89 -3.21 -11.99 -6.28
CA PHE A 89 -3.48 -13.41 -6.52
C PHE A 89 -3.68 -13.74 -7.99
N GLU A 90 -3.17 -12.90 -8.86
CA GLU A 90 -3.03 -13.21 -10.27
C GLU A 90 -1.52 -13.27 -10.52
N PRO A 91 -1.00 -14.36 -11.12
CA PRO A 91 0.46 -14.57 -11.20
C PRO A 91 1.23 -13.43 -11.85
N GLY A 92 0.70 -12.84 -12.92
CA GLY A 92 1.36 -11.73 -13.58
C GLY A 92 1.48 -10.50 -12.68
N LEU A 93 0.41 -10.18 -11.95
CA LEU A 93 0.42 -9.04 -11.03
C LEU A 93 1.31 -9.33 -9.82
N ALA A 94 1.24 -10.53 -9.26
CA ALA A 94 2.08 -10.93 -8.15
C ALA A 94 3.56 -10.87 -8.53
N GLY A 95 3.90 -11.38 -9.70
CA GLY A 95 5.26 -11.33 -10.22
C GLY A 95 5.75 -9.92 -10.45
N LEU A 96 4.91 -9.06 -11.02
CA LEU A 96 5.25 -7.67 -11.27
C LEU A 96 5.56 -6.95 -9.96
N TRP A 97 4.71 -7.12 -8.96
CA TRP A 97 4.93 -6.50 -7.65
C TRP A 97 6.20 -6.99 -6.98
N LEU A 98 6.42 -8.30 -7.01
CA LEU A 98 7.61 -8.87 -6.38
C LEU A 98 8.90 -8.41 -7.05
N THR A 99 8.94 -8.37 -8.37
CA THR A 99 10.18 -8.16 -9.11
C THR A 99 10.43 -6.71 -9.49
N GLN A 100 9.38 -5.90 -9.61
CA GLN A 100 9.51 -4.53 -10.08
C GLN A 100 8.97 -3.48 -9.13
N VAL A 101 7.79 -3.68 -8.57
CA VAL A 101 7.18 -2.66 -7.72
C VAL A 101 7.89 -2.55 -6.36
N LEU A 102 7.98 -3.66 -5.64
CA LEU A 102 8.57 -3.64 -4.31
C LEU A 102 10.06 -3.23 -4.32
N PRO A 103 10.90 -3.76 -5.22
CA PRO A 103 12.30 -3.35 -5.27
C PRO A 103 12.50 -1.88 -5.63
N ALA A 104 11.60 -1.32 -6.43
CA ALA A 104 11.69 0.06 -6.89
C ALA A 104 10.74 1.01 -6.15
N LEU A 105 10.30 0.63 -4.96
CA LEU A 105 9.37 1.42 -4.18
C LEU A 105 9.94 2.81 -3.91
N PRO A 106 9.20 3.90 -4.20
CA PRO A 106 9.67 5.25 -3.92
C PRO A 106 9.97 5.44 -2.43
N GLU A 107 10.90 6.31 -2.11
CA GLU A 107 11.19 6.64 -0.72
C GLU A 107 10.00 7.26 -0.02
N THR A 108 9.22 8.05 -0.75
CA THR A 108 8.03 8.71 -0.22
C THR A 108 6.85 8.37 -1.11
N VAL A 109 5.76 7.96 -0.47
CA VAL A 109 4.47 7.76 -1.12
C VAL A 109 3.45 8.61 -0.39
N THR A 110 2.39 8.99 -1.09
CA THR A 110 1.34 9.81 -0.50
C THR A 110 0.09 8.97 -0.28
N VAL A 111 -0.37 8.93 0.96
CA VAL A 111 -1.63 8.28 1.31
C VAL A 111 -2.63 9.40 1.59
N GLY A 112 -3.61 9.54 0.73
CA GLY A 112 -4.48 10.71 0.80
C GLY A 112 -3.64 11.95 0.62
N ASP A 113 -3.60 12.80 1.65
CA ASP A 113 -2.79 14.03 1.64
C ASP A 113 -1.54 13.92 2.51
N VAL A 114 -1.23 12.75 3.04
CA VAL A 114 -0.13 12.56 3.98
C VAL A 114 1.06 11.90 3.29
N PRO A 115 2.19 12.60 3.20
CA PRO A 115 3.41 11.98 2.67
C PRO A 115 3.99 11.00 3.71
N CYS A 116 4.34 9.82 3.23
CA CYS A 116 4.86 8.75 4.08
C CYS A 116 6.14 8.20 3.51
N ALA A 117 7.10 7.92 4.40
CA ALA A 117 8.29 7.18 4.01
C ALA A 117 7.92 5.69 3.93
N ALA A 118 8.19 5.08 2.80
CA ALA A 118 7.77 3.72 2.52
C ALA A 118 8.93 2.74 2.71
N GLY A 119 8.88 1.96 3.79
CA GLY A 119 9.85 0.91 4.06
C GLY A 119 11.28 1.39 4.20
N ARG A 120 11.50 2.70 4.38
CA ARG A 120 12.83 3.31 4.30
C ARG A 120 13.34 3.80 5.64
N ARG A 121 12.55 3.69 6.65
CA ARG A 121 12.93 4.20 7.95
C ARG A 121 14.25 3.62 8.39
N MET A 122 15.20 4.47 8.72
CA MET A 122 16.55 4.07 9.11
C MET A 122 17.25 3.21 8.06
N GLY A 123 17.00 3.50 6.78
CA GLY A 123 17.62 2.76 5.70
C GLY A 123 17.09 1.35 5.52
N ARG A 124 16.00 1.01 6.14
CA ARG A 124 15.40 -0.30 5.99
C ARG A 124 14.71 -0.42 4.66
N ARG A 125 14.85 -1.54 4.07
CA ARG A 125 14.06 -1.91 2.92
C ARG A 125 12.75 -2.52 3.38
N ILE A 126 11.93 -2.87 2.43
CA ILE A 126 10.68 -3.55 2.72
C ILE A 126 10.97 -4.80 3.56
N VAL A 127 10.11 -5.04 4.53
CA VAL A 127 10.27 -6.14 5.48
C VAL A 127 10.14 -7.46 4.75
N CYS A 128 11.23 -8.18 4.61
CA CYS A 128 11.24 -9.45 3.90
C CYS A 128 10.33 -10.51 4.52
N PRO A 129 10.30 -10.67 5.85
CA PRO A 129 9.39 -11.65 6.42
C PRO A 129 7.93 -11.37 6.14
N ALA A 130 7.61 -10.16 5.74
CA ALA A 130 6.25 -9.78 5.41
C ALA A 130 5.85 -10.19 3.99
N ILE A 131 6.79 -10.69 3.21
CA ILE A 131 6.53 -11.18 1.87
C ILE A 131 6.39 -12.68 1.96
N SER A 132 5.23 -13.18 1.60
CA SER A 132 4.99 -14.61 1.63
C SER A 132 4.51 -15.08 0.27
N PHE A 133 4.82 -16.30 -0.02
CA PHE A 133 4.45 -16.95 -1.28
C PHE A 133 3.57 -18.14 -0.96
N CYS A 134 2.36 -18.11 -1.48
CA CYS A 134 1.48 -19.24 -1.39
C CYS A 134 1.47 -19.94 -2.74
N ARG A 135 1.77 -21.20 -2.72
CA ARG A 135 1.65 -22.03 -3.90
C ARG A 135 0.31 -22.71 -3.83
N GLY A 136 -0.53 -22.33 -4.75
CA GLY A 136 -1.85 -22.90 -4.83
C GLY A 136 -1.84 -24.34 -5.22
#